data_91326de14611a5c6795866f78a38761a
#
_entry.id   91326de14611a5c6795866f78a38761a
#
_cell.length_a   1.000
_cell.length_b   1.000
_cell.length_c   1.000
_cell.angle_alpha   90.00
_cell.angle_beta   90.00
_cell.angle_gamma   90.00
#
_symmetry.space_group_name_H-M   'P 1'
#
loop_
_entity.id
_entity.type
_entity.pdbx_description
1 polymer ?
#
loop_
_entity_poly.entity_id
_entity_poly.type
_entity_poly.pdbx_seq_one_letter_code
_entity_poly.pdbx_strand_id
1 'polypeptide(L)'
;MIEFRQKGDFSKLTRYLERVKEVSKISTLDKYGQAGVAALASATPVDSGLTASSWYYEIKHQNGSASITFNNSNINKGVPIAIILQYGHGTRNGGWVQGRDYINPAIQPIFDKIAEDAWKEVTKI
;
A
#
# COMPACT_ATOMS: atom_id res chain seq x y z
N MET A 1 -10.47 -6.84 -7.31
CA MET A 1 -9.21 -6.15 -6.96
C MET A 1 -9.20 -5.82 -5.49
N ILE A 2 -8.08 -6.03 -4.85
CA ILE A 2 -7.94 -5.78 -3.43
C ILE A 2 -7.18 -4.50 -3.23
N GLU A 3 -7.76 -3.60 -2.49
CA GLU A 3 -7.14 -2.34 -2.15
C GLU A 3 -6.74 -2.37 -0.68
N PHE A 4 -5.51 -1.96 -0.41
CA PHE A 4 -5.05 -1.73 0.95
C PHE A 4 -5.03 -0.24 1.19
N ARG A 5 -5.74 0.18 2.23
CA ARG A 5 -5.75 1.58 2.62
C ARG A 5 -5.35 1.66 4.07
N GLN A 6 -4.46 2.56 4.37
CA GLN A 6 -4.15 2.87 5.76
C GLN A 6 -5.32 3.64 6.34
N LYS A 7 -5.90 3.13 7.41
CA LYS A 7 -6.91 3.86 8.16
C LYS A 7 -6.23 4.62 9.28
N GLY A 8 -6.52 5.89 9.37
CA GLY A 8 -5.95 6.75 10.40
C GLY A 8 -6.39 8.16 10.15
N ASP A 9 -5.97 9.05 11.02
CA ASP A 9 -6.27 10.47 10.84
C ASP A 9 -5.26 11.09 9.88
N PHE A 10 -5.60 11.07 8.61
CA PHE A 10 -4.82 11.71 7.56
C PHE A 10 -5.33 13.11 7.22
N SER A 11 -6.22 13.68 8.03
CA SER A 11 -6.78 15.01 7.74
C SER A 11 -5.72 16.08 7.65
N LYS A 12 -4.73 16.06 8.53
CA LYS A 12 -3.60 16.99 8.47
C LYS A 12 -2.75 16.76 7.23
N LEU A 13 -2.48 15.50 6.91
CA LEU A 13 -1.73 15.14 5.70
C LEU A 13 -2.48 15.58 4.44
N THR A 14 -3.77 15.38 4.39
CA THR A 14 -4.60 15.82 3.27
C THR A 14 -4.55 17.34 3.10
N ARG A 15 -4.66 18.09 4.19
CA ARG A 15 -4.54 19.56 4.15
C ARG A 15 -3.17 19.99 3.66
N TYR A 16 -2.14 19.27 4.05
CA TYR A 16 -0.79 19.57 3.63
C TYR A 16 -0.60 19.29 2.15
N LEU A 17 -1.14 18.19 1.67
CA LEU A 17 -1.11 17.88 0.25
C LEU A 17 -1.85 18.94 -0.55
N GLU A 18 -2.94 19.49 -0.04
CA GLU A 18 -3.64 20.59 -0.68
C GLU A 18 -2.81 21.87 -0.72
N ARG A 19 -2.11 22.22 0.37
CA ARG A 19 -1.25 23.40 0.41
C ARG A 19 0.01 23.22 -0.40
N VAL A 20 0.56 22.04 -0.41
CA VAL A 20 1.79 21.68 -1.10
C VAL A 20 1.54 21.38 -2.57
N LYS A 21 0.30 21.18 -2.96
CA LYS A 21 -0.14 20.89 -4.32
C LYS A 21 0.39 21.87 -5.37
N GLU A 22 0.58 23.12 -4.99
CA GLU A 22 1.14 24.14 -5.87
C GLU A 22 2.67 24.17 -5.83
N VAL A 23 3.27 23.61 -4.77
CA VAL A 23 4.70 23.70 -4.50
C VAL A 23 5.41 22.38 -4.71
N SER A 24 4.79 21.27 -4.30
CA SER A 24 5.41 19.97 -4.51
C SER A 24 4.69 19.22 -5.61
N LYS A 25 5.48 18.72 -6.49
CA LYS A 25 5.00 17.91 -7.60
C LYS A 25 4.45 16.60 -7.06
N ILE A 26 3.29 16.26 -7.53
CA ILE A 26 2.62 14.98 -7.31
C ILE A 26 3.54 13.79 -7.62
N SER A 27 4.60 14.01 -8.40
CA SER A 27 5.66 13.04 -8.66
C SER A 27 6.30 12.46 -7.39
N THR A 28 6.19 13.14 -6.25
CA THR A 28 6.68 12.59 -4.99
C THR A 28 5.87 11.39 -4.51
N LEU A 29 4.58 11.33 -4.83
CA LEU A 29 3.75 10.17 -4.47
C LEU A 29 4.15 8.91 -5.25
N ASP A 30 4.58 9.06 -6.50
CA ASP A 30 5.09 7.94 -7.29
C ASP A 30 6.29 7.30 -6.63
N LYS A 31 7.16 8.09 -6.04
CA LYS A 31 8.32 7.58 -5.30
C LYS A 31 7.89 6.65 -4.17
N TYR A 32 6.88 7.04 -3.41
CA TYR A 32 6.35 6.20 -2.33
C TYR A 32 5.64 4.97 -2.88
N GLY A 33 4.92 5.12 -3.99
CA GLY A 33 4.29 3.99 -4.66
C GLY A 33 5.29 2.93 -5.08
N GLN A 34 6.38 3.35 -5.71
CA GLN A 34 7.44 2.43 -6.12
C GLN A 34 8.10 1.76 -4.91
N ALA A 35 8.39 2.53 -3.86
CA ALA A 35 8.98 1.99 -2.63
C ALA A 35 8.05 0.99 -1.95
N GLY A 36 6.75 1.30 -1.90
CA GLY A 36 5.75 0.42 -1.32
C GLY A 36 5.60 -0.90 -2.07
N VAL A 37 5.55 -0.83 -3.40
CA VAL A 37 5.49 -2.03 -4.24
C VAL A 37 6.73 -2.89 -4.03
N ALA A 38 7.92 -2.29 -3.98
CA ALA A 38 9.16 -3.02 -3.74
C ALA A 38 9.16 -3.69 -2.36
N ALA A 39 8.69 -2.99 -1.32
CA ALA A 39 8.60 -3.53 0.02
C ALA A 39 7.61 -4.69 0.10
N LEU A 40 6.45 -4.56 -0.50
CA LEU A 40 5.43 -5.62 -0.54
C LEU A 40 5.94 -6.84 -1.32
N ALA A 41 6.58 -6.62 -2.46
CA ALA A 41 7.16 -7.70 -3.24
C ALA A 41 8.21 -8.48 -2.44
N SER A 42 9.10 -7.76 -1.75
CA SER A 42 10.14 -8.39 -0.93
C SER A 42 9.58 -9.17 0.26
N ALA A 43 8.47 -8.69 0.84
CA ALA A 43 7.86 -9.32 2.00
C ALA A 43 6.95 -10.50 1.64
N THR A 44 6.49 -10.58 0.40
CA THR A 44 5.59 -11.65 -0.05
C THR A 44 6.30 -13.01 0.05
N PRO A 45 5.64 -14.05 0.60
CA PRO A 45 6.26 -15.37 0.72
C PRO A 45 6.84 -15.89 -0.59
N VAL A 46 8.01 -16.52 -0.51
CA VAL A 46 8.82 -16.91 -1.66
C VAL A 46 8.10 -17.87 -2.61
N ASP A 47 7.28 -18.77 -2.07
CA ASP A 47 6.53 -19.75 -2.86
C ASP A 47 5.48 -19.11 -3.76
N SER A 48 5.28 -17.82 -3.63
CA SER A 48 4.27 -17.06 -4.37
C SER A 48 4.92 -16.03 -5.29
N GLY A 49 5.87 -16.48 -6.13
CA GLY A 49 6.60 -15.58 -7.03
C GLY A 49 5.68 -14.73 -7.91
N LEU A 50 4.58 -15.30 -8.40
CA LEU A 50 3.60 -14.55 -9.17
C LEU A 50 2.94 -13.47 -8.32
N THR A 51 2.58 -13.78 -7.08
CA THR A 51 1.99 -12.81 -6.16
C THR A 51 2.99 -11.69 -5.87
N ALA A 52 4.24 -12.03 -5.60
CA ALA A 52 5.29 -11.04 -5.34
C ALA A 52 5.47 -10.06 -6.50
N SER A 53 5.35 -10.54 -7.74
CA SER A 53 5.53 -9.72 -8.93
C SER A 53 4.26 -9.00 -9.40
N SER A 54 3.14 -9.21 -8.71
CA SER A 54 1.83 -8.68 -9.12
C SER A 54 1.40 -7.45 -8.34
N TRP A 55 2.23 -6.93 -7.45
CA TRP A 55 1.92 -5.71 -6.71
C TRP A 55 2.03 -4.49 -7.63
N TYR A 56 1.08 -3.56 -7.47
CA TYR A 56 1.10 -2.27 -8.14
C TYR A 56 0.42 -1.22 -7.27
N TYR A 57 0.60 0.03 -7.62
CA TYR A 57 -0.03 1.12 -6.90
C TYR A 57 -0.81 2.01 -7.85
N GLU A 58 -1.78 2.74 -7.30
CA GLU A 58 -2.55 3.74 -8.01
C GLU A 58 -2.58 5.02 -7.19
N ILE A 59 -2.49 6.14 -7.88
CA ILE A 59 -2.63 7.46 -7.26
C ILE A 59 -3.88 8.09 -7.84
N LYS A 60 -4.78 8.52 -6.95
CA LYS A 60 -6.03 9.19 -7.33
C LYS A 60 -6.06 10.60 -6.79
N HIS A 61 -6.50 11.51 -7.62
CA HIS A 61 -6.71 12.91 -7.25
C HIS A 61 -8.20 13.22 -7.31
N GLN A 62 -8.74 13.69 -6.21
CA GLN A 62 -10.15 13.98 -6.08
C GLN A 62 -10.35 15.16 -5.15
N ASN A 63 -11.02 16.23 -5.65
CA ASN A 63 -11.40 17.38 -4.83
C ASN A 63 -10.28 17.96 -3.98
N GLY A 64 -9.09 18.10 -4.56
CA GLY A 64 -7.94 18.66 -3.85
C GLY A 64 -7.19 17.68 -2.96
N SER A 65 -7.66 16.44 -2.86
CA SER A 65 -6.95 15.41 -2.11
C SER A 65 -6.27 14.42 -3.05
N ALA A 66 -5.21 13.79 -2.57
CA ALA A 66 -4.52 12.72 -3.26
C ALA A 66 -4.50 11.48 -2.38
N SER A 67 -4.68 10.33 -2.99
CA SER A 67 -4.60 9.06 -2.28
C SER A 67 -3.72 8.10 -3.05
N ILE A 68 -3.04 7.22 -2.32
CA ILE A 68 -2.27 6.14 -2.89
C ILE A 68 -2.83 4.83 -2.39
N THR A 69 -3.05 3.88 -3.30
CA THR A 69 -3.53 2.54 -2.96
C THR A 69 -2.58 1.51 -3.53
N PHE A 70 -2.39 0.43 -2.78
CA PHE A 70 -1.57 -0.69 -3.21
C PHE A 70 -2.49 -1.88 -3.50
N ASN A 71 -2.29 -2.49 -4.64
CA ASN A 71 -3.15 -3.55 -5.16
C ASN A 71 -2.31 -4.72 -5.64
N ASN A 72 -2.90 -5.90 -5.66
CA ASN A 72 -2.27 -7.08 -6.24
C ASN A 72 -3.20 -7.71 -7.27
N SER A 73 -2.68 -7.92 -8.47
CA SER A 73 -3.46 -8.42 -9.60
C SER A 73 -3.58 -9.95 -9.63
N ASN A 74 -2.88 -10.67 -8.74
CA ASN A 74 -2.92 -12.13 -8.74
C ASN A 74 -4.19 -12.64 -8.06
N ILE A 75 -5.22 -12.84 -8.88
CA ILE A 75 -6.48 -13.45 -8.46
C ILE A 75 -6.62 -14.78 -9.18
N ASN A 76 -6.73 -15.87 -8.44
CA ASN A 76 -6.84 -17.21 -8.97
C ASN A 76 -8.22 -17.78 -8.65
N LYS A 77 -9.01 -18.08 -9.68
CA LYS A 77 -10.39 -18.60 -9.53
C LYS A 77 -11.24 -17.75 -8.59
N GLY A 78 -11.14 -16.44 -8.72
CA GLY A 78 -11.86 -15.49 -7.87
C GLY A 78 -11.23 -15.29 -6.49
N VAL A 79 -10.13 -15.95 -6.18
CA VAL A 79 -9.48 -15.85 -4.88
C VAL A 79 -8.27 -14.90 -4.95
N PRO A 80 -8.26 -13.84 -4.14
CA PRO A 80 -7.13 -12.92 -4.07
C PRO A 80 -5.99 -13.54 -3.26
N ILE A 81 -4.97 -14.01 -3.95
CA ILE A 81 -3.89 -14.79 -3.33
C ILE A 81 -3.14 -13.99 -2.27
N ALA A 82 -2.86 -12.70 -2.51
CA ALA A 82 -2.15 -11.88 -1.54
C ALA A 82 -2.86 -11.82 -0.18
N ILE A 83 -4.19 -11.82 -0.19
CA ILE A 83 -4.99 -11.75 1.03
C ILE A 83 -4.97 -13.08 1.79
N ILE A 84 -5.11 -14.19 1.10
CA ILE A 84 -5.09 -15.48 1.80
C ILE A 84 -3.72 -15.80 2.39
N LEU A 85 -2.65 -15.28 1.81
CA LEU A 85 -1.30 -15.39 2.39
C LEU A 85 -1.19 -14.60 3.68
N GLN A 86 -1.86 -13.46 3.75
CA GLN A 86 -1.85 -12.60 4.94
C GLN A 86 -2.68 -13.20 6.08
N TYR A 87 -3.88 -13.67 5.78
CA TYR A 87 -4.85 -14.06 6.82
C TYR A 87 -5.03 -15.57 6.99
N GLY A 88 -4.50 -16.36 6.06
CA GLY A 88 -4.70 -17.80 6.07
C GLY A 88 -5.99 -18.20 5.35
N HIS A 89 -6.18 -19.48 5.19
CA HIS A 89 -7.36 -20.01 4.48
C HIS A 89 -7.63 -21.47 4.82
N GLY A 90 -8.88 -21.89 4.59
CA GLY A 90 -9.26 -23.29 4.71
C GLY A 90 -8.81 -24.09 3.50
N THR A 91 -8.60 -25.40 3.70
CA THR A 91 -8.26 -26.33 2.64
C THR A 91 -9.45 -27.23 2.30
N ARG A 92 -9.39 -27.93 1.15
CA ARG A 92 -10.43 -28.85 0.73
C ARG A 92 -10.72 -29.95 1.74
N ASN A 93 -9.74 -30.34 2.53
CA ASN A 93 -9.83 -31.44 3.48
C ASN A 93 -10.25 -30.99 4.88
N GLY A 94 -10.78 -29.78 5.00
CA GLY A 94 -11.18 -29.24 6.29
C GLY A 94 -10.03 -28.72 7.16
N GLY A 95 -8.82 -28.71 6.61
CA GLY A 95 -7.66 -28.16 7.29
C GLY A 95 -7.58 -26.64 7.16
N TRP A 96 -6.53 -26.08 7.75
CA TRP A 96 -6.30 -24.65 7.76
C TRP A 96 -4.83 -24.36 7.44
N VAL A 97 -4.59 -23.41 6.54
CA VAL A 97 -3.26 -22.88 6.29
C VAL A 97 -3.13 -21.56 7.02
N GLN A 98 -2.19 -21.49 7.95
CA GLN A 98 -1.98 -20.29 8.76
C GLN A 98 -1.48 -19.13 7.91
N GLY A 99 -2.08 -17.96 8.11
CA GLY A 99 -1.64 -16.73 7.49
C GLY A 99 -0.39 -16.19 8.16
N ARG A 100 0.28 -15.28 7.45
CA ARG A 100 1.45 -14.58 7.95
C ARG A 100 1.28 -13.10 7.70
N ASP A 101 1.35 -12.31 8.77
CA ASP A 101 1.25 -10.86 8.67
C ASP A 101 2.52 -10.29 8.01
N TYR A 102 2.49 -10.19 6.68
CA TYR A 102 3.61 -9.65 5.92
C TYR A 102 3.31 -8.27 5.31
N ILE A 103 2.03 -8.00 5.04
CA ILE A 103 1.61 -6.75 4.38
C ILE A 103 1.81 -5.55 5.30
N ASN A 104 1.28 -5.63 6.52
CA ASN A 104 1.34 -4.50 7.46
C ASN A 104 2.76 -4.09 7.81
N PRO A 105 3.67 -5.01 8.19
CA PRO A 105 5.05 -4.62 8.45
C PRO A 105 5.77 -4.06 7.23
N ALA A 106 5.43 -4.52 6.03
CA ALA A 106 6.06 -4.05 4.81
C ALA A 106 5.64 -2.62 4.45
N ILE A 107 4.35 -2.32 4.60
CA ILE A 107 3.81 -1.04 4.12
C ILE A 107 3.85 0.06 5.18
N GLN A 108 3.85 -0.29 6.47
CA GLN A 108 3.83 0.70 7.54
C GLN A 108 4.99 1.70 7.46
N PRO A 109 6.25 1.28 7.22
CA PRO A 109 7.36 2.23 7.07
C PRO A 109 7.15 3.22 5.92
N ILE A 110 6.47 2.80 4.85
CA ILE A 110 6.19 3.67 3.70
C ILE A 110 5.22 4.76 4.11
N PHE A 111 4.14 4.41 4.82
CA PHE A 111 3.18 5.40 5.31
C PHE A 111 3.80 6.34 6.33
N ASP A 112 4.65 5.81 7.21
CA ASP A 112 5.38 6.64 8.18
C ASP A 112 6.28 7.65 7.47
N LYS A 113 6.94 7.23 6.40
CA LYS A 113 7.80 8.08 5.60
C LYS A 113 6.99 9.17 4.88
N ILE A 114 5.84 8.84 4.35
CA ILE A 114 4.95 9.81 3.73
C ILE A 114 4.55 10.88 4.75
N ALA A 115 4.14 10.46 5.94
CA ALA A 115 3.75 11.39 7.00
C ALA A 115 4.90 12.27 7.44
N GLU A 116 6.09 11.71 7.60
CA GLU A 116 7.29 12.44 7.98
C GLU A 116 7.67 13.48 6.93
N ASP A 117 7.70 13.07 5.67
CA ASP A 117 8.09 13.97 4.58
C ASP A 117 7.05 15.08 4.38
N ALA A 118 5.77 14.76 4.51
CA ALA A 118 4.70 15.76 4.45
C ALA A 118 4.86 16.79 5.58
N TRP A 119 5.18 16.33 6.78
CA TRP A 119 5.44 17.23 7.91
C TRP A 119 6.61 18.16 7.65
N LYS A 120 7.69 17.65 7.08
CA LYS A 120 8.85 18.46 6.71
C LYS A 120 8.51 19.53 5.69
N GLU A 121 7.73 19.19 4.67
CA GLU A 121 7.32 20.17 3.66
C GLU A 121 6.48 21.29 4.26
N VAL A 122 5.60 20.94 5.18
CA VAL A 122 4.75 21.91 5.85
C VAL A 122 5.53 22.85 6.74
N THR A 123 6.53 22.34 7.44
CA THR A 123 7.33 23.16 8.36
C THR A 123 8.31 24.07 7.64
N LYS A 124 8.54 23.85 6.33
CA LYS A 124 9.34 24.76 5.50
C LYS A 124 8.55 25.95 4.97
N ILE A 125 7.25 25.85 5.00
CA ILE A 125 6.36 26.90 4.50
C ILE A 125 5.95 27.79 5.67
#